data_2e190c6615f7e63dfd9cd54084f283f1
#
_entry.id   2e190c6615f7e63dfd9cd54084f283f1
#
_cell.length_a   1.000
_cell.length_b   1.000
_cell.length_c   1.000
_cell.angle_alpha   90.00
_cell.angle_beta   90.00
_cell.angle_gamma   90.00
#
_symmetry.space_group_name_H-M   'P 1'
#
loop_
_entity.id
_entity.type
_entity.pdbx_description
1 polymer ?
#
loop_
_entity_poly.entity_id
_entity_poly.type
_entity_poly.pdbx_seq_one_letter_code
_entity_poly.pdbx_strand_id
1 'polypeptide(L)'
;MKPCIERLPRHLALAACVLALTCLPPARAADPALDRAAAAMKVDEVRTIRYSADGIGYTFGQAFRPGEAWPKINIRAYSRSIDYGTASMRDEIEFIRGEALGGGGYPHAAPQRNVELVSGGYAWNQVVTAPVPGSRFVAGRIHQLWITPHGALKAAVRNSASVRKATREGRTYDVATFAEPGRFTATVFIGQRGLVERVESRVPDPVLGDTPVVTVYSEYRDFAGVPFPTRITQAAGGHPTLALAVREVQPNAPVDIVLPDLVRAATERVTAEKVADGVWFIAGGSHNSVAIEMKDHVVVVETPLNDLRAVPALAKVREVVPGKPIRTVVNSHGHFDHSGGLRAAVAEGATIVTQALNKPYFERAFANANTIRPDALARSGRKARIETVDRKRVITDGVRVVELHHVADSHHSDTFLMVYLPKERLLIEADSFTPGAPNSPPPATPNPNHVNLIENLERLKLDVEHILPLHGRVVPVKELYTAVGRPSP
;
A
#
# COMPACT_ATOMS: atom_id res chain seq x y z
N MET A 1 -82.13 12.42 26.55
CA MET A 1 -81.73 11.13 27.07
C MET A 1 -80.28 11.20 27.44
N LYS A 2 -79.95 10.93 28.74
CA LYS A 2 -78.60 11.16 29.30
C LYS A 2 -77.61 10.04 28.90
N PRO A 3 -76.33 10.32 28.72
CA PRO A 3 -75.33 9.32 28.54
C PRO A 3 -74.80 8.82 29.89
N CYS A 4 -74.56 7.53 29.94
CA CYS A 4 -73.99 6.81 31.09
C CYS A 4 -72.48 7.01 31.12
N ILE A 5 -71.94 7.34 32.29
CA ILE A 5 -70.49 7.50 32.53
C ILE A 5 -70.02 6.19 33.19
N GLU A 6 -69.18 5.40 32.52
CA GLU A 6 -68.45 4.30 33.10
C GLU A 6 -67.04 4.72 33.52
N ARG A 7 -66.71 4.42 34.76
CA ARG A 7 -65.41 4.70 35.39
C ARG A 7 -64.39 3.56 35.08
N LEU A 8 -63.23 3.90 34.51
CA LEU A 8 -62.10 2.98 34.46
C LEU A 8 -61.31 2.95 35.76
N PRO A 9 -60.78 1.80 36.17
CA PRO A 9 -59.94 1.67 37.36
C PRO A 9 -58.48 2.07 37.10
N ARG A 10 -57.89 2.74 38.10
CA ARG A 10 -56.47 3.10 38.16
C ARG A 10 -55.64 1.86 38.40
N HIS A 11 -54.83 1.42 37.45
CA HIS A 11 -53.72 0.49 37.63
C HIS A 11 -52.45 1.25 38.03
N LEU A 12 -51.93 0.95 39.21
CA LEU A 12 -50.58 1.33 39.66
C LEU A 12 -49.56 0.63 38.76
N ALA A 13 -48.74 1.37 38.04
CA ALA A 13 -47.57 0.87 37.35
C ALA A 13 -46.38 0.88 38.35
N LEU A 14 -45.98 -0.30 38.84
CA LEU A 14 -44.72 -0.48 39.55
C LEU A 14 -43.58 -0.40 38.52
N ALA A 15 -42.79 0.67 38.56
CA ALA A 15 -41.56 0.77 37.80
C ALA A 15 -40.46 -0.06 38.45
N ALA A 16 -40.17 -1.25 37.90
CA ALA A 16 -38.99 -2.03 38.26
C ALA A 16 -37.75 -1.44 37.64
N CYS A 17 -36.96 -0.71 38.41
CA CYS A 17 -35.58 -0.32 38.00
C CYS A 17 -34.72 -1.58 37.96
N VAL A 18 -34.48 -2.11 36.76
CA VAL A 18 -33.43 -3.11 36.52
C VAL A 18 -32.09 -2.36 36.49
N LEU A 19 -31.34 -2.42 37.60
CA LEU A 19 -29.92 -2.04 37.62
C LEU A 19 -29.17 -3.07 36.77
N ALA A 20 -28.85 -2.71 35.53
CA ALA A 20 -27.88 -3.43 34.75
C ALA A 20 -26.49 -3.19 35.37
N LEU A 21 -26.03 -4.10 36.22
CA LEU A 21 -24.63 -4.20 36.59
C LEU A 21 -23.84 -4.52 35.29
N THR A 22 -23.25 -3.50 34.66
CA THR A 22 -22.20 -3.70 33.66
C THR A 22 -21.01 -4.27 34.44
N CYS A 23 -20.83 -5.59 34.40
CA CYS A 23 -19.55 -6.20 34.73
C CYS A 23 -18.47 -5.66 33.77
N LEU A 24 -17.79 -4.60 34.18
CA LEU A 24 -16.51 -4.27 33.61
C LEU A 24 -15.59 -5.48 33.82
N PRO A 25 -14.95 -6.02 32.78
CA PRO A 25 -13.96 -7.08 33.01
C PRO A 25 -12.91 -6.53 33.97
N PRO A 26 -12.43 -7.34 34.94
CA PRO A 26 -11.43 -6.90 35.89
C PRO A 26 -10.24 -6.39 35.11
N ALA A 27 -9.75 -5.20 35.46
CA ALA A 27 -8.49 -4.66 34.91
C ALA A 27 -7.43 -5.76 35.16
N ARG A 28 -6.98 -6.40 34.09
CA ARG A 28 -5.93 -7.42 34.17
C ARG A 28 -4.72 -6.73 34.77
N ALA A 29 -4.20 -7.25 35.88
CA ALA A 29 -2.97 -6.76 36.48
C ALA A 29 -1.89 -6.77 35.39
N ALA A 30 -1.13 -5.68 35.26
CA ALA A 30 -0.06 -5.60 34.31
C ALA A 30 0.93 -6.76 34.55
N ASP A 31 1.43 -7.36 33.50
CA ASP A 31 2.37 -8.49 33.61
C ASP A 31 3.72 -7.97 34.11
N PRO A 32 4.30 -8.56 35.18
CA PRO A 32 5.58 -8.09 35.74
C PRO A 32 6.71 -7.97 34.74
N ALA A 33 6.70 -8.73 33.64
CA ALA A 33 7.72 -8.59 32.60
C ALA A 33 7.50 -7.35 31.76
N LEU A 34 6.24 -6.96 31.47
CA LEU A 34 5.93 -5.70 30.80
C LEU A 34 6.27 -4.49 31.69
N ASP A 35 5.98 -4.57 33.00
CA ASP A 35 6.32 -3.51 33.96
C ASP A 35 7.84 -3.29 34.04
N ARG A 36 8.61 -4.39 34.11
CA ARG A 36 10.09 -4.30 34.07
C ARG A 36 10.60 -3.70 32.77
N ALA A 37 10.01 -4.08 31.64
CA ALA A 37 10.39 -3.53 30.34
C ALA A 37 10.01 -2.06 30.21
N ALA A 38 8.83 -1.69 30.67
CA ALA A 38 8.36 -0.30 30.69
C ALA A 38 9.28 0.59 31.51
N ALA A 39 9.67 0.14 32.71
CA ALA A 39 10.62 0.83 33.58
C ALA A 39 12.01 0.93 32.95
N ALA A 40 12.55 -0.17 32.40
CA ALA A 40 13.85 -0.20 31.75
C ALA A 40 13.94 0.71 30.53
N MET A 41 12.84 0.81 29.75
CA MET A 41 12.74 1.64 28.55
C MET A 41 12.19 3.04 28.82
N LYS A 42 11.85 3.37 30.05
CA LYS A 42 11.23 4.68 30.42
C LYS A 42 9.94 4.96 29.64
N VAL A 43 9.13 3.92 29.41
CA VAL A 43 7.96 4.01 28.50
C VAL A 43 6.94 5.06 28.93
N ASP A 44 6.68 5.19 30.26
CA ASP A 44 5.71 6.12 30.80
C ASP A 44 6.22 7.59 30.80
N GLU A 45 7.53 7.77 30.79
CA GLU A 45 8.19 9.08 30.73
C GLU A 45 8.28 9.61 29.28
N VAL A 46 8.12 8.74 28.28
CA VAL A 46 8.27 9.07 26.86
C VAL A 46 6.90 9.24 26.19
N ARG A 47 6.53 10.48 25.90
CA ARG A 47 5.34 10.81 25.11
C ARG A 47 5.66 10.90 23.63
N THR A 48 6.76 11.57 23.27
CA THR A 48 7.19 11.76 21.90
C THR A 48 8.64 11.30 21.74
N ILE A 49 9.00 10.89 20.52
CA ILE A 49 10.40 10.64 20.13
C ILE A 49 10.63 11.24 18.76
N ARG A 50 11.76 11.95 18.61
CA ARG A 50 12.33 12.27 17.31
C ARG A 50 13.69 11.61 17.20
N TYR A 51 13.97 10.99 16.05
CA TYR A 51 15.31 10.49 15.77
C TYR A 51 15.71 10.70 14.33
N SER A 52 17.02 10.84 14.09
CA SER A 52 17.63 10.89 12.76
C SER A 52 18.51 9.69 12.51
N ALA A 53 18.63 9.31 11.25
CA ALA A 53 19.39 8.16 10.81
C ALA A 53 19.87 8.32 9.37
N ASP A 54 20.75 7.45 8.95
CA ASP A 54 21.07 7.13 7.56
C ASP A 54 21.08 5.61 7.35
N GLY A 55 21.21 5.14 6.11
CA GLY A 55 21.26 3.70 5.88
C GLY A 55 20.77 3.26 4.51
N ILE A 56 20.11 2.13 4.52
CA ILE A 56 19.59 1.49 3.31
C ILE A 56 18.09 1.26 3.49
N GLY A 57 17.32 1.63 2.49
CA GLY A 57 15.93 1.26 2.33
C GLY A 57 15.74 0.39 1.09
N TYR A 58 14.51 -0.09 0.91
CA TYR A 58 14.13 -0.89 -0.24
C TYR A 58 12.72 -0.51 -0.68
N THR A 59 12.49 -0.47 -1.99
CA THR A 59 11.18 -0.13 -2.55
C THR A 59 10.26 -1.34 -2.54
N PHE A 60 9.58 -1.53 -1.40
CA PHE A 60 8.70 -2.67 -1.15
C PHE A 60 7.65 -2.86 -2.24
N GLY A 61 7.53 -4.09 -2.76
CA GLY A 61 6.58 -4.42 -3.81
C GLY A 61 7.03 -4.05 -5.23
N GLN A 62 8.26 -3.55 -5.42
CA GLN A 62 8.77 -3.03 -6.70
C GLN A 62 9.88 -3.90 -7.31
N ALA A 63 9.89 -5.19 -7.03
CA ALA A 63 10.91 -6.11 -7.55
C ALA A 63 10.92 -6.17 -9.07
N PHE A 64 12.10 -6.25 -9.67
CA PHE A 64 12.24 -6.38 -11.13
C PHE A 64 11.57 -7.66 -11.65
N ARG A 65 11.73 -8.78 -10.92
CA ARG A 65 11.01 -10.04 -11.15
C ARG A 65 10.19 -10.43 -9.93
N PRO A 66 9.03 -11.06 -10.15
CA PRO A 66 8.17 -11.48 -9.05
C PRO A 66 8.88 -12.45 -8.08
N GLY A 67 8.90 -12.09 -6.80
CA GLY A 67 9.52 -12.90 -5.75
C GLY A 67 11.01 -12.66 -5.53
N GLU A 68 11.64 -11.77 -6.28
CA GLU A 68 13.00 -11.28 -6.00
C GLU A 68 12.99 -10.23 -4.88
N ALA A 69 14.19 -9.86 -4.42
CA ALA A 69 14.37 -8.80 -3.42
C ALA A 69 13.91 -7.44 -3.97
N TRP A 70 13.47 -6.58 -3.06
CA TRP A 70 13.05 -5.23 -3.40
C TRP A 70 14.26 -4.38 -3.83
N PRO A 71 14.09 -3.48 -4.83
CA PRO A 71 15.17 -2.60 -5.26
C PRO A 71 15.68 -1.71 -4.12
N LYS A 72 17.00 -1.66 -4.00
CA LYS A 72 17.71 -0.93 -2.96
C LYS A 72 17.70 0.57 -3.21
N ILE A 73 17.53 1.34 -2.15
CA ILE A 73 17.76 2.78 -2.11
C ILE A 73 18.79 3.11 -1.03
N ASN A 74 19.65 4.08 -1.30
CA ASN A 74 20.62 4.62 -0.34
C ASN A 74 19.98 5.82 0.36
N ILE A 75 19.66 5.65 1.64
CA ILE A 75 19.07 6.70 2.48
C ILE A 75 20.21 7.61 2.95
N ARG A 76 20.19 8.87 2.53
CA ARG A 76 21.16 9.91 2.90
C ARG A 76 20.79 10.60 4.19
N ALA A 77 19.49 10.85 4.36
CA ALA A 77 18.92 11.40 5.57
C ALA A 77 17.57 10.76 5.85
N TYR A 78 17.37 10.39 7.07
CA TYR A 78 16.11 9.88 7.60
C TYR A 78 15.78 10.60 8.88
N SER A 79 14.55 11.04 9.05
CA SER A 79 14.04 11.58 10.30
C SER A 79 12.65 11.02 10.58
N ARG A 80 12.44 10.49 11.78
CA ARG A 80 11.13 10.05 12.25
C ARG A 80 10.75 10.81 13.51
N SER A 81 9.57 11.42 13.50
CA SER A 81 8.95 12.06 14.66
C SER A 81 7.66 11.34 15.02
N ILE A 82 7.49 10.98 16.28
CA ILE A 82 6.35 10.21 16.79
C ILE A 82 5.74 10.93 17.98
N ASP A 83 4.41 11.06 18.00
CA ASP A 83 3.62 11.31 19.22
C ASP A 83 2.74 10.07 19.49
N TYR A 84 3.09 9.35 20.53
CA TYR A 84 2.36 8.14 20.95
C TYR A 84 0.99 8.48 21.55
N GLY A 85 0.81 9.70 22.09
CA GLY A 85 -0.45 10.13 22.68
C GLY A 85 -1.55 10.35 21.64
N THR A 86 -1.17 10.91 20.49
CA THR A 86 -2.09 11.17 19.37
C THR A 86 -2.05 10.09 18.30
N ALA A 87 -1.21 9.07 18.46
CA ALA A 87 -0.91 8.06 17.43
C ALA A 87 -0.53 8.71 16.09
N SER A 88 0.37 9.70 16.16
CA SER A 88 0.83 10.46 15.00
C SER A 88 2.30 10.19 14.72
N MET A 89 2.67 10.14 13.45
CA MET A 89 4.03 9.92 13.00
C MET A 89 4.31 10.70 11.71
N ARG A 90 5.51 11.24 11.61
CA ARG A 90 6.05 11.88 10.42
C ARG A 90 7.40 11.26 10.10
N ASP A 91 7.55 10.74 8.91
CA ASP A 91 8.79 10.27 8.32
C ASP A 91 9.25 11.24 7.23
N GLU A 92 10.52 11.60 7.26
CA GLU A 92 11.19 12.29 6.16
C GLU A 92 12.37 11.46 5.70
N ILE A 93 12.42 11.17 4.42
CA ILE A 93 13.43 10.31 3.83
C ILE A 93 14.01 11.02 2.61
N GLU A 94 15.32 11.30 2.64
CA GLU A 94 16.08 11.71 1.46
C GLU A 94 16.93 10.52 0.99
N PHE A 95 16.76 10.15 -0.26
CA PHE A 95 17.42 8.97 -0.81
C PHE A 95 17.78 9.14 -2.28
N ILE A 96 18.68 8.28 -2.70
CA ILE A 96 18.99 8.05 -4.12
C ILE A 96 18.82 6.57 -4.44
N ARG A 97 18.38 6.27 -5.64
CA ARG A 97 18.26 4.90 -6.10
C ARG A 97 19.63 4.22 -6.14
N GLY A 98 19.71 2.97 -5.67
CA GLY A 98 20.95 2.20 -5.60
C GLY A 98 21.10 1.15 -6.71
N GLU A 99 20.01 0.84 -7.41
CA GLU A 99 19.97 -0.25 -8.40
C GLU A 99 19.32 0.20 -9.70
N ALA A 100 19.78 -0.38 -10.83
CA ALA A 100 19.33 0.01 -12.16
C ALA A 100 17.97 -0.57 -12.53
N LEU A 101 17.60 -1.75 -11.99
CA LEU A 101 16.40 -2.50 -12.36
C LEU A 101 15.34 -2.46 -11.27
N GLY A 102 14.06 -2.55 -11.66
CA GLY A 102 12.90 -2.56 -10.78
C GLY A 102 12.19 -1.20 -10.69
N GLY A 103 11.11 -1.12 -9.92
CA GLY A 103 10.31 0.10 -9.73
C GLY A 103 10.85 1.07 -8.67
N GLY A 104 10.08 2.13 -8.38
CA GLY A 104 10.44 3.14 -7.39
C GLY A 104 11.36 4.26 -7.92
N GLY A 105 11.20 4.65 -9.17
CA GLY A 105 12.00 5.64 -9.89
C GLY A 105 13.03 4.99 -10.81
N TYR A 106 13.89 5.77 -11.44
CA TYR A 106 14.96 5.26 -12.27
C TYR A 106 16.35 5.67 -11.75
N PRO A 107 17.45 4.92 -12.10
CA PRO A 107 18.72 4.98 -11.37
C PRO A 107 19.43 6.34 -11.39
N HIS A 108 19.20 7.14 -12.42
CA HIS A 108 19.90 8.39 -12.63
C HIS A 108 19.11 9.63 -12.20
N ALA A 109 17.99 9.43 -11.48
CA ALA A 109 17.24 10.55 -10.93
C ALA A 109 18.05 11.29 -9.85
N ALA A 110 17.80 12.59 -9.73
CA ALA A 110 18.30 13.39 -8.62
C ALA A 110 17.83 12.81 -7.27
N PRO A 111 18.47 13.16 -6.14
CA PRO A 111 17.98 12.79 -4.82
C PRO A 111 16.50 13.09 -4.67
N GLN A 112 15.76 12.13 -4.14
CA GLN A 112 14.33 12.25 -3.89
C GLN A 112 14.10 12.46 -2.41
N ARG A 113 13.07 13.24 -2.08
CA ARG A 113 12.63 13.45 -0.71
C ARG A 113 11.15 13.07 -0.60
N ASN A 114 10.87 12.14 0.31
CA ASN A 114 9.52 11.76 0.68
C ASN A 114 9.22 12.27 2.09
N VAL A 115 8.03 12.85 2.28
CA VAL A 115 7.51 13.21 3.59
C VAL A 115 6.16 12.53 3.77
N GLU A 116 6.12 11.62 4.72
CA GLU A 116 5.01 10.71 4.96
C GLU A 116 4.45 10.91 6.36
N LEU A 117 3.14 11.13 6.47
CA LEU A 117 2.51 11.41 7.74
C LEU A 117 1.31 10.48 7.99
N VAL A 118 1.06 10.24 9.26
CA VAL A 118 -0.17 9.58 9.76
C VAL A 118 -0.58 10.25 11.06
N SER A 119 -1.88 10.39 11.27
CA SER A 119 -2.47 10.83 12.52
C SER A 119 -3.81 10.12 12.72
N GLY A 120 -3.89 9.26 13.74
CA GLY A 120 -5.07 8.47 14.02
C GLY A 120 -5.49 7.60 12.83
N GLY A 121 -6.62 7.94 12.21
CA GLY A 121 -7.19 7.23 11.06
C GLY A 121 -6.85 7.82 9.69
N TYR A 122 -5.96 8.81 9.61
CA TYR A 122 -5.65 9.56 8.40
C TYR A 122 -4.17 9.46 8.05
N ALA A 123 -3.86 9.34 6.77
CA ALA A 123 -2.49 9.39 6.26
C ALA A 123 -2.41 10.30 5.03
N TRP A 124 -1.28 10.95 4.86
CA TRP A 124 -1.00 11.81 3.70
C TRP A 124 0.51 11.88 3.44
N ASN A 125 0.83 12.24 2.21
CA ASN A 125 2.18 12.66 1.83
C ASN A 125 2.21 14.18 1.73
N GLN A 126 3.34 14.79 2.05
CA GLN A 126 3.56 16.19 1.76
C GLN A 126 4.43 16.30 0.51
N VAL A 127 3.84 16.80 -0.57
CA VAL A 127 4.53 17.05 -1.83
C VAL A 127 4.82 18.54 -1.93
N VAL A 128 6.08 18.91 -1.82
CA VAL A 128 6.53 20.32 -1.62
C VAL A 128 5.86 20.87 -0.37
N THR A 129 4.79 21.67 -0.51
CA THR A 129 4.01 22.25 0.60
C THR A 129 2.57 21.71 0.65
N ALA A 130 2.12 20.98 -0.35
CA ALA A 130 0.75 20.50 -0.45
C ALA A 130 0.55 19.12 0.21
N PRO A 131 -0.47 18.96 1.09
CA PRO A 131 -0.83 17.65 1.60
C PRO A 131 -1.60 16.85 0.52
N VAL A 132 -1.13 15.64 0.23
CA VAL A 132 -1.77 14.70 -0.69
C VAL A 132 -2.35 13.55 0.11
N PRO A 133 -3.69 13.40 0.19
CA PRO A 133 -4.33 12.33 0.94
C PRO A 133 -3.88 10.94 0.48
N GLY A 134 -3.73 10.02 1.44
CA GLY A 134 -3.25 8.67 1.19
C GLY A 134 -3.89 7.64 2.11
N SER A 135 -5.22 7.50 2.08
CA SER A 135 -5.99 6.60 2.96
C SER A 135 -5.47 5.15 2.93
N ARG A 136 -4.94 4.71 1.80
CA ARG A 136 -4.34 3.38 1.64
C ARG A 136 -3.13 3.12 2.55
N PHE A 137 -2.43 4.16 2.98
CA PHE A 137 -1.22 4.06 3.80
C PHE A 137 -1.47 4.02 5.31
N VAL A 138 -2.70 4.30 5.75
CA VAL A 138 -3.03 4.40 7.19
C VAL A 138 -2.60 3.15 7.96
N ALA A 139 -3.01 1.96 7.52
CA ALA A 139 -2.73 0.72 8.23
C ALA A 139 -1.22 0.46 8.37
N GLY A 140 -0.47 0.62 7.28
CA GLY A 140 0.98 0.43 7.26
C GLY A 140 1.71 1.44 8.16
N ARG A 141 1.36 2.73 8.10
CA ARG A 141 2.02 3.77 8.91
C ARG A 141 1.68 3.65 10.40
N ILE A 142 0.45 3.32 10.75
CA ILE A 142 0.07 3.02 12.15
C ILE A 142 0.80 1.77 12.65
N HIS A 143 0.94 0.75 11.82
CA HIS A 143 1.76 -0.42 12.16
C HIS A 143 3.22 0.01 12.43
N GLN A 144 3.87 0.78 11.54
CA GLN A 144 5.24 1.26 11.72
C GLN A 144 5.43 2.09 13.01
N LEU A 145 4.43 2.86 13.42
CA LEU A 145 4.42 3.60 14.67
C LEU A 145 4.46 2.66 15.88
N TRP A 146 3.55 1.66 15.89
CA TRP A 146 3.36 0.79 17.05
C TRP A 146 4.33 -0.37 17.13
N ILE A 147 5.11 -0.65 16.11
CA ILE A 147 6.22 -1.63 16.21
C ILE A 147 7.55 -1.01 16.61
N THR A 148 7.67 0.32 16.79
CA THR A 148 8.87 0.94 17.39
C THR A 148 9.08 0.42 18.81
N PRO A 149 10.30 0.45 19.40
CA PRO A 149 10.56 -0.18 20.70
C PRO A 149 9.60 0.29 21.80
N HIS A 150 9.45 1.60 21.97
CA HIS A 150 8.51 2.19 22.94
C HIS A 150 7.05 1.97 22.52
N GLY A 151 6.75 2.13 21.24
CA GLY A 151 5.41 1.89 20.69
C GLY A 151 4.93 0.47 20.91
N ALA A 152 5.81 -0.52 20.74
CA ALA A 152 5.47 -1.94 20.93
C ALA A 152 5.10 -2.27 22.37
N LEU A 153 5.79 -1.70 23.35
CA LEU A 153 5.44 -1.85 24.76
C LEU A 153 4.13 -1.13 25.12
N LYS A 154 3.96 0.11 24.65
CA LYS A 154 2.67 0.83 24.83
C LYS A 154 1.50 0.09 24.20
N ALA A 155 1.69 -0.46 22.99
CA ALA A 155 0.66 -1.25 22.32
C ALA A 155 0.41 -2.59 23.04
N ALA A 156 1.43 -3.26 23.56
CA ALA A 156 1.28 -4.50 24.33
C ALA A 156 0.43 -4.28 25.58
N VAL A 157 0.69 -3.21 26.34
CA VAL A 157 -0.11 -2.86 27.52
C VAL A 157 -1.55 -2.51 27.12
N ARG A 158 -1.73 -1.62 26.15
CA ARG A 158 -3.05 -1.17 25.68
C ARG A 158 -3.93 -2.33 25.19
N ASN A 159 -3.34 -3.31 24.52
CA ASN A 159 -4.04 -4.46 23.95
C ASN A 159 -4.01 -5.69 24.86
N SER A 160 -3.69 -5.54 26.16
CA SER A 160 -3.68 -6.63 27.14
C SER A 160 -2.90 -7.86 26.67
N ALA A 161 -1.65 -7.65 26.23
CA ALA A 161 -0.79 -8.70 25.70
C ALA A 161 -0.69 -9.92 26.63
N SER A 162 -0.67 -11.11 26.06
CA SER A 162 -0.27 -12.32 26.79
C SER A 162 1.26 -12.41 26.82
N VAL A 163 1.82 -12.72 27.99
CA VAL A 163 3.28 -12.82 28.15
C VAL A 163 3.67 -14.25 28.50
N ARG A 164 4.76 -14.73 27.88
CA ARG A 164 5.36 -16.03 28.18
C ARG A 164 6.87 -15.96 28.01
N LYS A 165 7.60 -16.89 28.63
CA LYS A 165 9.03 -17.07 28.34
C LYS A 165 9.22 -17.91 27.07
N ALA A 166 10.21 -17.55 26.27
CA ALA A 166 10.62 -18.36 25.13
C ALA A 166 12.16 -18.28 24.94
N THR A 167 12.72 -19.35 24.43
CA THR A 167 14.14 -19.39 24.06
C THR A 167 14.28 -19.32 22.54
N ARG A 168 15.14 -18.44 22.06
CA ARG A 168 15.49 -18.31 20.65
C ARG A 168 17.00 -18.17 20.52
N GLU A 169 17.61 -18.98 19.68
CA GLU A 169 19.07 -18.93 19.43
C GLU A 169 19.89 -18.96 20.74
N GLY A 170 19.48 -19.81 21.70
CA GLY A 170 20.16 -19.97 23.01
C GLY A 170 19.88 -18.85 24.01
N ARG A 171 19.09 -17.82 23.68
CA ARG A 171 18.77 -16.69 24.56
C ARG A 171 17.32 -16.75 25.01
N THR A 172 17.07 -16.49 26.29
CA THR A 172 15.72 -16.46 26.89
C THR A 172 15.17 -15.04 26.81
N TYR A 173 13.88 -14.94 26.39
CA TYR A 173 13.11 -13.71 26.26
C TYR A 173 11.83 -13.79 27.06
N ASP A 174 11.35 -12.66 27.55
CA ASP A 174 9.94 -12.45 27.83
C ASP A 174 9.26 -12.05 26.52
N VAL A 175 8.21 -12.79 26.14
CA VAL A 175 7.59 -12.64 24.83
C VAL A 175 6.15 -12.21 25.01
N ALA A 176 5.83 -10.96 24.65
CA ALA A 176 4.50 -10.39 24.72
C ALA A 176 3.81 -10.48 23.35
N THR A 177 2.60 -11.08 23.31
CA THR A 177 1.82 -11.23 22.07
C THR A 177 0.49 -10.52 22.19
N PHE A 178 0.14 -9.71 21.19
CA PHE A 178 -1.12 -8.98 21.13
C PHE A 178 -1.64 -8.82 19.69
N ALA A 179 -2.88 -8.38 19.57
CA ALA A 179 -3.50 -8.00 18.31
C ALA A 179 -4.04 -6.56 18.40
N GLU A 180 -3.81 -5.79 17.35
CA GLU A 180 -4.53 -4.55 17.08
C GLU A 180 -5.63 -4.89 16.07
N PRO A 181 -6.90 -5.01 16.48
CA PRO A 181 -7.96 -5.58 15.64
C PRO A 181 -8.10 -4.90 14.28
N GLY A 182 -8.15 -5.70 13.21
CA GLY A 182 -8.27 -5.22 11.82
C GLY A 182 -7.05 -4.49 11.26
N ARG A 183 -5.93 -4.43 12.02
CA ARG A 183 -4.72 -3.72 11.64
C ARG A 183 -3.49 -4.61 11.58
N PHE A 184 -3.13 -5.28 12.70
CA PHE A 184 -1.97 -6.17 12.74
C PHE A 184 -1.98 -7.06 13.99
N THR A 185 -1.14 -8.09 13.98
CA THR A 185 -0.76 -8.84 15.17
C THR A 185 0.72 -8.65 15.43
N ALA A 186 1.17 -8.69 16.70
CA ALA A 186 2.58 -8.52 17.04
C ALA A 186 3.01 -9.43 18.18
N THR A 187 4.27 -9.84 18.10
CA THR A 187 5.00 -10.58 19.13
C THR A 187 6.29 -9.82 19.44
N VAL A 188 6.41 -9.32 20.66
CA VAL A 188 7.50 -8.47 21.13
C VAL A 188 8.45 -9.33 21.96
N PHE A 189 9.72 -9.40 21.59
CA PHE A 189 10.77 -10.11 22.30
C PHE A 189 11.54 -9.13 23.17
N ILE A 190 11.40 -9.30 24.47
CA ILE A 190 12.02 -8.47 25.51
C ILE A 190 13.20 -9.24 26.08
N GLY A 191 14.39 -8.71 25.91
CA GLY A 191 15.65 -9.31 26.42
C GLY A 191 15.76 -9.20 27.95
N GLN A 192 16.78 -9.85 28.52
CA GLN A 192 17.01 -9.90 29.96
C GLN A 192 17.16 -8.52 30.63
N ARG A 193 17.66 -7.52 29.88
CA ARG A 193 17.78 -6.14 30.37
C ARG A 193 16.49 -5.32 30.30
N GLY A 194 15.35 -5.94 29.93
CA GLY A 194 14.08 -5.25 29.73
C GLY A 194 13.98 -4.47 28.42
N LEU A 195 14.94 -4.63 27.50
CA LEU A 195 14.94 -3.92 26.21
C LEU A 195 14.21 -4.74 25.15
N VAL A 196 13.46 -4.05 24.28
CA VAL A 196 12.82 -4.67 23.12
C VAL A 196 13.89 -4.95 22.06
N GLU A 197 14.19 -6.20 21.82
CA GLU A 197 15.25 -6.58 20.86
C GLU A 197 14.70 -6.99 19.49
N ARG A 198 13.41 -7.39 19.44
CA ARG A 198 12.76 -7.84 18.20
C ARG A 198 11.25 -7.68 18.30
N VAL A 199 10.62 -7.32 17.18
CA VAL A 199 9.18 -7.37 17.00
C VAL A 199 8.90 -8.17 15.74
N GLU A 200 8.13 -9.26 15.90
CA GLU A 200 7.57 -10.03 14.80
C GLU A 200 6.09 -9.69 14.69
N SER A 201 5.65 -9.29 13.53
CA SER A 201 4.26 -8.87 13.30
C SER A 201 3.71 -9.45 12.00
N ARG A 202 2.39 -9.41 11.88
CA ARG A 202 1.71 -9.65 10.60
C ARG A 202 0.80 -8.48 10.30
N VAL A 203 0.88 -7.99 9.08
CA VAL A 203 0.12 -6.84 8.61
C VAL A 203 -0.61 -7.19 7.30
N PRO A 204 -1.86 -6.74 7.11
CA PRO A 204 -2.57 -6.98 5.86
C PRO A 204 -1.87 -6.27 4.70
N ASP A 205 -1.52 -7.00 3.67
CA ASP A 205 -1.02 -6.49 2.40
C ASP A 205 -1.97 -6.89 1.27
N PRO A 206 -2.30 -6.00 0.33
CA PRO A 206 -3.26 -6.28 -0.72
C PRO A 206 -2.81 -7.36 -1.71
N VAL A 207 -1.51 -7.60 -1.84
CA VAL A 207 -0.93 -8.65 -2.71
C VAL A 207 -0.59 -9.89 -1.90
N LEU A 208 0.14 -9.73 -0.80
CA LEU A 208 0.72 -10.83 -0.03
C LEU A 208 -0.18 -11.39 1.07
N GLY A 209 -1.34 -10.76 1.34
CA GLY A 209 -2.20 -11.18 2.44
C GLY A 209 -1.63 -10.82 3.82
N ASP A 210 -1.79 -11.69 4.83
CA ASP A 210 -1.29 -11.48 6.19
C ASP A 210 0.26 -11.58 6.22
N THR A 211 0.92 -10.52 5.83
CA THR A 211 2.35 -10.45 5.54
C THR A 211 3.19 -10.40 6.80
N PRO A 212 4.17 -11.30 6.98
CA PRO A 212 5.10 -11.23 8.08
C PRO A 212 6.06 -10.03 7.93
N VAL A 213 6.22 -9.29 9.04
CA VAL A 213 7.21 -8.23 9.19
C VAL A 213 8.04 -8.53 10.42
N VAL A 214 9.35 -8.44 10.27
CA VAL A 214 10.31 -8.67 11.34
C VAL A 214 11.19 -7.44 11.49
N THR A 215 11.18 -6.84 12.67
CA THR A 215 12.05 -5.70 13.00
C THR A 215 12.98 -6.08 14.15
N VAL A 216 14.27 -5.83 13.99
CA VAL A 216 15.31 -6.11 15.00
C VAL A 216 15.92 -4.80 15.46
N TYR A 217 16.07 -4.66 16.77
CA TYR A 217 16.60 -3.51 17.46
C TYR A 217 17.86 -3.93 18.24
N SER A 218 18.98 -3.26 17.98
CA SER A 218 20.25 -3.58 18.63
C SER A 218 21.10 -2.35 18.92
N GLU A 219 22.22 -2.53 19.59
CA GLU A 219 23.19 -1.48 19.90
C GLU A 219 22.54 -0.33 20.67
N TYR A 220 21.77 -0.66 21.71
CA TYR A 220 21.10 0.32 22.55
C TYR A 220 22.08 1.27 23.23
N ARG A 221 21.78 2.57 23.17
CA ARG A 221 22.46 3.64 23.89
C ARG A 221 21.47 4.45 24.70
N ASP A 222 21.98 5.17 25.68
CA ASP A 222 21.21 6.16 26.44
C ASP A 222 21.17 7.50 25.71
N PHE A 223 19.98 8.07 25.61
CA PHE A 223 19.74 9.39 25.07
C PHE A 223 18.91 10.20 26.09
N ALA A 224 19.54 11.05 26.85
CA ALA A 224 18.90 11.84 27.90
C ALA A 224 18.08 10.98 28.90
N GLY A 225 18.61 9.85 29.32
CA GLY A 225 18.01 8.91 30.26
C GLY A 225 17.05 7.89 29.62
N VAL A 226 16.88 7.93 28.30
CA VAL A 226 15.98 7.03 27.56
C VAL A 226 16.81 6.06 26.68
N PRO A 227 16.75 4.74 26.92
CA PRO A 227 17.40 3.78 26.04
C PRO A 227 16.73 3.72 24.67
N PHE A 228 17.54 3.84 23.60
CA PHE A 228 17.08 3.70 22.22
C PHE A 228 18.09 2.92 21.37
N PRO A 229 17.64 2.06 20.40
CA PRO A 229 18.57 1.31 19.55
C PRO A 229 19.24 2.23 18.53
N THR A 230 20.53 2.05 18.33
CA THR A 230 21.28 2.75 17.27
C THR A 230 21.32 1.95 15.97
N ARG A 231 20.87 0.70 15.98
CA ARG A 231 20.73 -0.15 14.79
C ARG A 231 19.32 -0.71 14.70
N ILE A 232 18.68 -0.45 13.57
CA ILE A 232 17.32 -0.92 13.27
C ILE A 232 17.36 -1.63 11.92
N THR A 233 16.92 -2.89 11.86
CA THR A 233 16.74 -3.62 10.60
C THR A 233 15.32 -4.14 10.49
N GLN A 234 14.77 -4.15 9.28
CA GLN A 234 13.41 -4.65 9.03
C GLN A 234 13.39 -5.48 7.75
N ALA A 235 12.58 -6.54 7.77
CA ALA A 235 12.23 -7.34 6.60
C ALA A 235 10.71 -7.52 6.55
N ALA A 236 10.14 -7.54 5.34
CA ALA A 236 8.73 -7.79 5.09
C ALA A 236 8.57 -8.71 3.88
N GLY A 237 7.63 -9.65 3.95
CA GLY A 237 7.40 -10.60 2.85
C GLY A 237 8.62 -11.48 2.52
N GLY A 238 9.54 -11.68 3.47
CA GLY A 238 10.75 -12.49 3.29
C GLY A 238 11.99 -11.73 2.81
N HIS A 239 11.88 -10.44 2.47
CA HIS A 239 12.98 -9.63 1.96
C HIS A 239 13.25 -8.40 2.84
N PRO A 240 14.51 -7.90 2.90
CA PRO A 240 14.83 -6.67 3.60
C PRO A 240 14.02 -5.48 3.08
N THR A 241 13.61 -4.59 4.00
CA THR A 241 12.91 -3.34 3.69
C THR A 241 13.62 -2.12 4.25
N LEU A 242 14.39 -2.28 5.35
CA LEU A 242 15.06 -1.16 6.00
C LEU A 242 16.30 -1.64 6.79
N ALA A 243 17.36 -0.85 6.76
CA ALA A 243 18.52 -0.99 7.64
C ALA A 243 19.06 0.41 7.97
N LEU A 244 18.83 0.87 9.21
CA LEU A 244 19.20 2.21 9.67
C LEU A 244 20.31 2.18 10.70
N ALA A 245 21.22 3.16 10.62
CA ALA A 245 22.11 3.58 11.67
C ALA A 245 21.58 4.89 12.27
N VAL A 246 21.02 4.81 13.47
CA VAL A 246 20.48 5.97 14.18
C VAL A 246 21.62 6.84 14.69
N ARG A 247 21.56 8.14 14.45
CA ARG A 247 22.60 9.12 14.78
C ARG A 247 22.25 9.94 16.00
N GLU A 248 21.00 10.39 16.09
CA GLU A 248 20.52 11.24 17.16
C GLU A 248 19.13 10.78 17.59
N VAL A 249 18.83 10.91 18.88
CA VAL A 249 17.51 10.65 19.44
C VAL A 249 17.18 11.76 20.44
N GLN A 250 15.99 12.32 20.30
CA GLN A 250 15.46 13.38 21.17
C GLN A 250 14.15 12.91 21.80
N PRO A 251 14.19 12.29 22.99
CA PRO A 251 12.99 11.96 23.75
C PRO A 251 12.25 13.23 24.13
N ASN A 252 10.94 13.18 24.09
CA ASN A 252 10.02 14.26 24.43
C ASN A 252 10.24 15.58 23.68
N ALA A 253 10.92 15.51 22.51
CA ALA A 253 11.00 16.66 21.61
C ALA A 253 9.59 17.09 21.17
N PRO A 254 9.35 18.39 20.98
CA PRO A 254 8.08 18.87 20.41
C PRO A 254 7.81 18.21 19.05
N VAL A 255 6.64 17.61 18.92
CA VAL A 255 6.16 17.01 17.67
C VAL A 255 4.81 17.64 17.35
N ASP A 256 4.77 18.39 16.25
CA ASP A 256 3.56 19.02 15.75
C ASP A 256 3.17 18.38 14.42
N ILE A 257 2.13 17.53 14.46
CA ILE A 257 1.55 16.86 13.31
C ILE A 257 0.06 17.23 13.24
N VAL A 258 -0.20 18.33 12.57
CA VAL A 258 -1.57 18.82 12.36
C VAL A 258 -2.20 18.09 11.18
N LEU A 259 -3.38 17.51 11.40
CA LEU A 259 -4.17 16.88 10.33
C LEU A 259 -4.82 17.96 9.45
N PRO A 260 -4.43 18.09 8.16
CA PRO A 260 -5.03 19.07 7.27
C PRO A 260 -6.51 18.77 6.98
N ASP A 261 -7.34 19.81 6.89
CA ASP A 261 -8.78 19.66 6.56
C ASP A 261 -9.01 18.99 5.21
N LEU A 262 -8.16 19.28 4.23
CA LEU A 262 -8.18 18.62 2.93
C LEU A 262 -8.02 17.09 3.07
N VAL A 263 -7.14 16.62 3.96
CA VAL A 263 -6.93 15.18 4.20
C VAL A 263 -8.11 14.57 4.95
N ARG A 264 -8.68 15.30 5.90
CA ARG A 264 -9.86 14.88 6.66
C ARG A 264 -11.09 14.72 5.78
N ALA A 265 -11.28 15.62 4.83
CA ALA A 265 -12.41 15.64 3.91
C ALA A 265 -12.24 14.72 2.68
N ALA A 266 -11.03 14.17 2.48
CA ALA A 266 -10.73 13.40 1.28
C ALA A 266 -11.53 12.09 1.23
N THR A 267 -12.13 11.85 0.08
CA THR A 267 -12.81 10.60 -0.26
C THR A 267 -12.20 10.00 -1.52
N GLU A 268 -12.32 8.68 -1.67
CA GLU A 268 -11.91 8.04 -2.92
C GLU A 268 -12.79 8.53 -4.06
N ARG A 269 -12.17 9.06 -5.11
CA ARG A 269 -12.85 9.59 -6.29
C ARG A 269 -12.56 8.70 -7.49
N VAL A 270 -13.62 8.29 -8.19
CA VAL A 270 -13.52 7.56 -9.45
C VAL A 270 -14.32 8.29 -10.50
N THR A 271 -13.66 8.66 -11.58
CA THR A 271 -14.26 9.29 -12.76
C THR A 271 -14.11 8.37 -13.97
N ALA A 272 -14.95 8.56 -14.98
CA ALA A 272 -14.84 7.87 -16.27
C ALA A 272 -14.92 8.89 -17.39
N GLU A 273 -14.00 8.79 -18.33
CA GLU A 273 -13.95 9.58 -19.56
C GLU A 273 -14.03 8.62 -20.75
N LYS A 274 -14.95 8.88 -21.68
CA LYS A 274 -15.02 8.11 -22.93
C LYS A 274 -13.96 8.64 -23.90
N VAL A 275 -12.91 7.84 -24.14
CA VAL A 275 -11.77 8.23 -24.99
C VAL A 275 -11.89 7.73 -26.43
N ALA A 276 -12.70 6.70 -26.65
CA ALA A 276 -13.11 6.22 -27.96
C ALA A 276 -14.43 5.46 -27.83
N ASP A 277 -15.03 5.06 -28.96
CA ASP A 277 -16.25 4.25 -28.89
C ASP A 277 -15.95 2.90 -28.22
N GLY A 278 -16.67 2.62 -27.11
CA GLY A 278 -16.47 1.44 -26.28
C GLY A 278 -15.16 1.42 -25.49
N VAL A 279 -14.48 2.57 -25.28
CA VAL A 279 -13.26 2.67 -24.47
C VAL A 279 -13.37 3.81 -23.47
N TRP A 280 -13.22 3.49 -22.19
CA TRP A 280 -13.31 4.47 -21.09
C TRP A 280 -12.03 4.48 -20.26
N PHE A 281 -11.53 5.68 -19.99
CA PHE A 281 -10.44 5.93 -19.06
C PHE A 281 -11.02 6.15 -17.65
N ILE A 282 -10.71 5.24 -16.72
CA ILE A 282 -11.23 5.23 -15.35
C ILE A 282 -10.17 5.85 -14.45
N ALA A 283 -10.39 7.10 -14.08
CA ALA A 283 -9.43 7.96 -13.38
C ALA A 283 -9.94 8.46 -12.02
N GLY A 284 -9.33 9.49 -11.48
CA GLY A 284 -9.73 10.21 -10.27
C GLY A 284 -8.80 10.00 -9.08
N GLY A 285 -7.81 9.11 -9.18
CA GLY A 285 -6.74 8.88 -8.22
C GLY A 285 -5.35 8.95 -8.85
N SER A 286 -4.35 8.40 -8.16
CA SER A 286 -2.96 8.33 -8.66
C SER A 286 -2.74 7.25 -9.71
N HIS A 287 -3.63 6.24 -9.74
CA HIS A 287 -3.58 5.10 -10.65
C HIS A 287 -4.91 4.97 -11.35
N ASN A 288 -4.85 4.73 -12.66
CA ASN A 288 -5.99 4.65 -13.53
C ASN A 288 -6.25 3.19 -13.95
N SER A 289 -7.41 2.98 -14.57
CA SER A 289 -7.75 1.74 -15.26
C SER A 289 -8.37 2.10 -16.62
N VAL A 290 -8.42 1.14 -17.54
CA VAL A 290 -9.12 1.33 -18.82
C VAL A 290 -10.15 0.22 -18.97
N ALA A 291 -11.41 0.61 -19.26
CA ALA A 291 -12.46 -0.33 -19.61
C ALA A 291 -12.64 -0.40 -21.13
N ILE A 292 -12.60 -1.60 -21.66
CA ILE A 292 -12.74 -1.89 -23.08
C ILE A 292 -13.99 -2.77 -23.27
N GLU A 293 -15.00 -2.21 -23.90
CA GLU A 293 -16.23 -2.89 -24.20
C GLU A 293 -16.03 -3.85 -25.37
N MET A 294 -16.33 -5.11 -25.16
CA MET A 294 -16.40 -6.16 -26.16
C MET A 294 -17.87 -6.46 -26.50
N LYS A 295 -18.14 -7.36 -27.44
CA LYS A 295 -19.50 -7.70 -27.88
C LYS A 295 -20.41 -8.13 -26.72
N ASP A 296 -19.94 -8.97 -25.81
CA ASP A 296 -20.73 -9.60 -24.74
C ASP A 296 -20.10 -9.46 -23.33
N HIS A 297 -18.97 -8.78 -23.20
CA HIS A 297 -18.24 -8.61 -21.94
C HIS A 297 -17.37 -7.35 -21.94
N VAL A 298 -16.70 -7.10 -20.81
CA VAL A 298 -15.71 -6.04 -20.65
C VAL A 298 -14.36 -6.64 -20.35
N VAL A 299 -13.32 -6.10 -21.02
CA VAL A 299 -11.90 -6.26 -20.64
C VAL A 299 -11.50 -5.00 -19.87
N VAL A 300 -10.96 -5.16 -18.67
CA VAL A 300 -10.41 -4.05 -17.88
C VAL A 300 -8.89 -4.17 -17.89
N VAL A 301 -8.20 -3.09 -18.19
CA VAL A 301 -6.75 -2.99 -18.01
C VAL A 301 -6.51 -2.32 -16.68
N GLU A 302 -5.89 -3.05 -15.78
CA GLU A 302 -5.50 -2.73 -14.41
C GLU A 302 -6.65 -2.61 -13.39
N THR A 303 -6.39 -3.18 -12.22
CA THR A 303 -7.14 -2.93 -10.97
C THR A 303 -6.09 -2.61 -9.89
N PRO A 304 -5.75 -1.32 -9.72
CA PRO A 304 -4.57 -0.94 -8.95
C PRO A 304 -4.81 -0.88 -7.44
N LEU A 305 -3.70 -0.79 -6.69
CA LEU A 305 -3.58 -0.43 -5.29
C LEU A 305 -4.16 -1.45 -4.30
N ASN A 306 -5.45 -1.44 -4.08
CA ASN A 306 -6.16 -2.32 -3.14
C ASN A 306 -7.69 -2.19 -3.33
N ASP A 307 -8.47 -2.87 -2.48
CA ASP A 307 -9.94 -2.83 -2.52
C ASP A 307 -10.52 -1.40 -2.45
N LEU A 308 -9.88 -0.47 -1.71
CA LEU A 308 -10.38 0.90 -1.59
C LEU A 308 -10.42 1.63 -2.93
N ARG A 309 -9.50 1.30 -3.84
CA ARG A 309 -9.46 1.84 -5.21
C ARG A 309 -10.13 0.90 -6.21
N ALA A 310 -9.80 -0.39 -6.17
CA ALA A 310 -10.22 -1.33 -7.19
C ALA A 310 -11.73 -1.58 -7.20
N VAL A 311 -12.36 -1.72 -6.03
CA VAL A 311 -13.82 -1.98 -5.95
C VAL A 311 -14.64 -0.81 -6.52
N PRO A 312 -14.41 0.46 -6.16
CA PRO A 312 -15.07 1.60 -6.79
C PRO A 312 -14.77 1.73 -8.30
N ALA A 313 -13.52 1.41 -8.73
CA ALA A 313 -13.17 1.44 -10.15
C ALA A 313 -13.96 0.40 -10.96
N LEU A 314 -14.04 -0.85 -10.47
CA LEU A 314 -14.86 -1.90 -11.10
C LEU A 314 -16.37 -1.55 -11.08
N ALA A 315 -16.84 -0.89 -10.01
CA ALA A 315 -18.23 -0.38 -9.97
C ALA A 315 -18.47 0.69 -11.06
N LYS A 316 -17.51 1.60 -11.26
CA LYS A 316 -17.58 2.61 -12.32
C LYS A 316 -17.57 1.98 -13.72
N VAL A 317 -16.79 0.92 -13.93
CA VAL A 317 -16.82 0.15 -15.20
C VAL A 317 -18.22 -0.39 -15.48
N ARG A 318 -18.90 -1.00 -14.48
CA ARG A 318 -20.28 -1.49 -14.64
C ARG A 318 -21.31 -0.38 -14.88
N GLU A 319 -21.05 0.81 -14.34
CA GLU A 319 -21.91 1.98 -14.57
C GLU A 319 -21.82 2.46 -16.03
N VAL A 320 -20.61 2.51 -16.60
CA VAL A 320 -20.39 3.04 -17.96
C VAL A 320 -20.63 1.99 -19.07
N VAL A 321 -20.55 0.70 -18.71
CA VAL A 321 -20.88 -0.44 -19.61
C VAL A 321 -21.91 -1.34 -18.95
N PRO A 322 -23.17 -0.91 -18.87
CA PRO A 322 -24.21 -1.68 -18.19
C PRO A 322 -24.55 -2.99 -18.93
N GLY A 323 -24.89 -4.02 -18.15
CA GLY A 323 -25.38 -5.29 -18.70
C GLY A 323 -24.29 -6.25 -19.21
N LYS A 324 -23.01 -5.84 -19.24
CA LYS A 324 -21.92 -6.70 -19.65
C LYS A 324 -21.02 -7.06 -18.46
N PRO A 325 -20.72 -8.37 -18.24
CA PRO A 325 -19.83 -8.77 -17.14
C PRO A 325 -18.38 -8.37 -17.42
N ILE A 326 -17.64 -8.02 -16.39
CA ILE A 326 -16.18 -7.90 -16.44
C ILE A 326 -15.62 -9.33 -16.47
N ARG A 327 -15.17 -9.79 -17.63
CA ARG A 327 -14.73 -11.17 -17.82
C ARG A 327 -13.23 -11.31 -17.68
N THR A 328 -12.49 -10.28 -18.03
CA THR A 328 -11.03 -10.29 -18.08
C THR A 328 -10.47 -9.03 -17.45
N VAL A 329 -9.46 -9.20 -16.61
CA VAL A 329 -8.61 -8.09 -16.13
C VAL A 329 -7.18 -8.35 -16.58
N VAL A 330 -6.63 -7.42 -17.35
CA VAL A 330 -5.22 -7.42 -17.76
C VAL A 330 -4.41 -6.71 -16.70
N ASN A 331 -3.39 -7.38 -16.16
CA ASN A 331 -2.41 -6.77 -15.27
C ASN A 331 -1.17 -6.39 -16.09
N SER A 332 -0.77 -5.14 -16.00
CA SER A 332 0.36 -4.61 -16.75
C SER A 332 1.70 -5.21 -16.32
N HIS A 333 1.93 -5.33 -15.00
CA HIS A 333 3.14 -5.94 -14.45
C HIS A 333 2.98 -6.31 -12.96
N GLY A 334 4.02 -6.91 -12.36
CA GLY A 334 3.95 -7.53 -11.03
C GLY A 334 4.04 -6.60 -9.84
N HIS A 335 4.26 -5.29 -10.02
CA HIS A 335 4.40 -4.36 -8.89
C HIS A 335 3.11 -4.23 -8.09
N PHE A 336 3.24 -3.98 -6.77
CA PHE A 336 2.10 -4.08 -5.84
C PHE A 336 1.07 -2.97 -6.01
N ASP A 337 1.47 -1.82 -6.47
CA ASP A 337 0.56 -0.73 -6.81
C ASP A 337 -0.26 -1.01 -8.07
N HIS A 338 0.20 -1.89 -8.97
CA HIS A 338 -0.51 -2.36 -10.16
C HIS A 338 -1.26 -3.68 -9.95
N SER A 339 -0.84 -4.49 -9.00
CA SER A 339 -1.43 -5.80 -8.74
C SER A 339 -2.31 -5.88 -7.48
N GLY A 340 -2.29 -4.85 -6.64
CA GLY A 340 -2.95 -4.89 -5.33
C GLY A 340 -4.48 -4.97 -5.37
N GLY A 341 -5.12 -4.60 -6.48
CA GLY A 341 -6.56 -4.74 -6.67
C GLY A 341 -6.99 -5.97 -7.45
N LEU A 342 -6.06 -6.82 -7.90
CA LEU A 342 -6.40 -8.04 -8.66
C LEU A 342 -7.30 -9.00 -7.85
N ARG A 343 -7.16 -9.01 -6.54
CA ARG A 343 -8.01 -9.82 -5.65
C ARG A 343 -9.48 -9.39 -5.70
N ALA A 344 -9.76 -8.09 -5.85
CA ALA A 344 -11.13 -7.59 -6.05
C ALA A 344 -11.70 -8.05 -7.41
N ALA A 345 -10.90 -8.04 -8.47
CA ALA A 345 -11.32 -8.54 -9.77
C ALA A 345 -11.64 -10.05 -9.75
N VAL A 346 -10.82 -10.85 -9.07
CA VAL A 346 -11.09 -12.28 -8.85
C VAL A 346 -12.39 -12.49 -8.06
N ALA A 347 -12.64 -11.66 -7.04
CA ALA A 347 -13.88 -11.71 -6.28
C ALA A 347 -15.14 -11.48 -7.14
N GLU A 348 -15.03 -10.71 -8.22
CA GLU A 348 -16.11 -10.54 -9.21
C GLU A 348 -16.18 -11.69 -10.23
N GLY A 349 -15.20 -12.57 -10.25
CA GLY A 349 -15.15 -13.73 -11.15
C GLY A 349 -14.39 -13.49 -12.44
N ALA A 350 -13.66 -12.39 -12.55
CA ALA A 350 -12.80 -12.10 -13.69
C ALA A 350 -11.61 -13.09 -13.77
N THR A 351 -11.18 -13.36 -14.98
CA THR A 351 -9.91 -14.05 -15.27
C THR A 351 -8.81 -12.99 -15.33
N ILE A 352 -7.72 -13.21 -14.61
CA ILE A 352 -6.54 -12.36 -14.68
C ILE A 352 -5.68 -12.80 -15.87
N VAL A 353 -5.31 -11.84 -16.72
CA VAL A 353 -4.34 -12.03 -17.81
C VAL A 353 -3.10 -11.24 -17.48
N THR A 354 -1.96 -11.89 -17.39
CA THR A 354 -0.70 -11.27 -16.96
C THR A 354 0.50 -11.90 -17.69
N GLN A 355 1.68 -11.31 -17.57
CA GLN A 355 2.90 -11.90 -18.12
C GLN A 355 3.21 -13.25 -17.42
N ALA A 356 3.78 -14.20 -18.17
CA ALA A 356 3.94 -15.59 -17.74
C ALA A 356 4.67 -15.76 -16.41
N LEU A 357 5.68 -14.95 -16.14
CA LEU A 357 6.46 -15.00 -14.89
C LEU A 357 5.65 -14.63 -13.66
N ASN A 358 4.59 -13.84 -13.80
CA ASN A 358 3.72 -13.43 -12.69
C ASN A 358 2.83 -14.56 -12.19
N LYS A 359 2.44 -15.51 -13.05
CA LYS A 359 1.44 -16.52 -12.71
C LYS A 359 1.79 -17.33 -11.47
N PRO A 360 2.95 -18.01 -11.36
CA PRO A 360 3.28 -18.82 -10.18
C PRO A 360 3.41 -17.96 -8.91
N TYR A 361 3.77 -16.69 -9.04
CA TYR A 361 3.84 -15.76 -7.94
C TYR A 361 2.44 -15.40 -7.41
N PHE A 362 1.54 -14.99 -8.29
CA PHE A 362 0.16 -14.65 -7.90
C PHE A 362 -0.63 -15.86 -7.41
N GLU A 363 -0.42 -17.05 -7.95
CA GLU A 363 -1.05 -18.26 -7.44
C GLU A 363 -0.68 -18.51 -5.98
N ARG A 364 0.58 -18.34 -5.61
CA ARG A 364 1.03 -18.42 -4.20
C ARG A 364 0.48 -17.27 -3.36
N ALA A 365 0.59 -16.05 -3.84
CA ALA A 365 0.15 -14.85 -3.11
C ALA A 365 -1.36 -14.88 -2.81
N PHE A 366 -2.18 -15.31 -3.77
CA PHE A 366 -3.64 -15.39 -3.58
C PHE A 366 -4.07 -16.53 -2.66
N ALA A 367 -3.22 -17.54 -2.46
CA ALA A 367 -3.44 -18.62 -1.50
C ALA A 367 -3.05 -18.25 -0.06
N ASN A 368 -2.34 -17.15 0.15
CA ASN A 368 -1.97 -16.69 1.49
C ASN A 368 -3.20 -16.32 2.32
N ALA A 369 -3.07 -16.50 3.64
CA ALA A 369 -4.10 -16.07 4.59
C ALA A 369 -4.35 -14.54 4.48
N ASN A 370 -5.62 -14.17 4.59
CA ASN A 370 -6.05 -12.77 4.65
C ASN A 370 -7.15 -12.67 5.72
N THR A 371 -6.72 -12.85 6.99
CA THR A 371 -7.60 -13.03 8.14
C THR A 371 -7.64 -11.81 9.05
N ILE A 372 -6.58 -11.01 9.08
CA ILE A 372 -6.50 -9.80 9.91
C ILE A 372 -7.51 -8.75 9.42
N ARG A 373 -7.57 -8.58 8.10
CA ARG A 373 -8.50 -7.69 7.42
C ARG A 373 -8.96 -8.32 6.11
N PRO A 374 -9.95 -9.22 6.14
CA PRO A 374 -10.40 -9.92 4.96
C PRO A 374 -10.82 -8.96 3.83
N ASP A 375 -10.22 -9.13 2.65
CA ASP A 375 -10.53 -8.38 1.46
C ASP A 375 -11.73 -8.97 0.67
N ALA A 376 -12.04 -8.43 -0.49
CA ALA A 376 -13.14 -8.88 -1.33
C ALA A 376 -12.97 -10.37 -1.74
N LEU A 377 -11.74 -10.80 -2.07
CA LEU A 377 -11.49 -12.19 -2.45
C LEU A 377 -11.69 -13.15 -1.27
N ALA A 378 -11.12 -12.83 -0.10
CA ALA A 378 -11.27 -13.64 1.10
C ALA A 378 -12.75 -13.82 1.49
N ARG A 379 -13.56 -12.77 1.36
CA ARG A 379 -15.01 -12.82 1.61
C ARG A 379 -15.79 -13.61 0.57
N SER A 380 -15.34 -13.59 -0.70
CA SER A 380 -16.04 -14.27 -1.80
C SER A 380 -15.81 -15.79 -1.84
N GLY A 381 -14.68 -16.25 -1.27
CA GLY A 381 -14.25 -17.65 -1.35
C GLY A 381 -13.91 -18.15 -2.77
N ARG A 382 -13.83 -17.26 -3.76
CA ARG A 382 -13.50 -17.60 -5.15
C ARG A 382 -12.03 -17.95 -5.29
N LYS A 383 -11.72 -18.79 -6.29
CA LYS A 383 -10.35 -19.10 -6.70
C LYS A 383 -9.99 -18.31 -7.94
N ALA A 384 -8.75 -17.80 -7.99
CA ALA A 384 -8.24 -17.09 -9.14
C ALA A 384 -8.10 -18.01 -10.37
N ARG A 385 -8.48 -17.48 -11.54
CA ARG A 385 -8.12 -18.02 -12.84
C ARG A 385 -7.10 -17.07 -13.44
N ILE A 386 -5.92 -17.60 -13.76
CA ILE A 386 -4.80 -16.80 -14.28
C ILE A 386 -4.36 -17.38 -15.61
N GLU A 387 -4.48 -16.57 -16.65
CA GLU A 387 -3.99 -16.84 -17.99
C GLU A 387 -2.77 -15.98 -18.27
N THR A 388 -1.91 -16.43 -19.17
CA THR A 388 -0.61 -15.81 -19.38
C THR A 388 -0.43 -15.26 -20.78
N VAL A 389 0.45 -14.25 -20.84
CA VAL A 389 1.04 -13.70 -22.05
C VAL A 389 2.54 -13.96 -21.97
N ASP A 390 3.12 -14.59 -22.98
CA ASP A 390 4.58 -14.68 -23.09
C ASP A 390 5.14 -13.42 -23.79
N ARG A 391 5.02 -13.32 -25.10
CA ARG A 391 5.47 -12.16 -25.87
C ARG A 391 4.32 -11.32 -26.42
N LYS A 392 3.33 -12.00 -26.99
CA LYS A 392 2.12 -11.37 -27.55
C LYS A 392 0.90 -12.24 -27.30
N ARG A 393 -0.23 -11.60 -27.05
CA ARG A 393 -1.54 -12.23 -27.05
C ARG A 393 -2.58 -11.29 -27.68
N VAL A 394 -3.55 -11.87 -28.34
CA VAL A 394 -4.70 -11.12 -28.90
C VAL A 394 -5.97 -11.60 -28.20
N ILE A 395 -6.75 -10.67 -27.69
CA ILE A 395 -8.11 -10.88 -27.19
C ILE A 395 -9.04 -10.28 -28.25
N THR A 396 -9.97 -11.08 -28.77
CA THR A 396 -10.93 -10.59 -29.77
C THR A 396 -12.28 -11.29 -29.64
N ASP A 397 -13.32 -10.57 -30.02
CA ASP A 397 -14.70 -11.09 -30.15
C ASP A 397 -15.19 -11.08 -31.61
N GLY A 398 -14.26 -10.89 -32.55
CA GLY A 398 -14.52 -10.74 -33.98
C GLY A 398 -14.90 -9.31 -34.42
N VAL A 399 -15.16 -8.41 -33.49
CA VAL A 399 -15.49 -6.99 -33.75
C VAL A 399 -14.36 -6.07 -33.30
N ARG A 400 -13.86 -6.30 -32.08
CA ARG A 400 -12.75 -5.54 -31.50
C ARG A 400 -11.54 -6.44 -31.33
N VAL A 401 -10.37 -5.82 -31.48
CA VAL A 401 -9.06 -6.45 -31.26
C VAL A 401 -8.34 -5.70 -30.15
N VAL A 402 -7.87 -6.45 -29.15
CA VAL A 402 -7.06 -5.96 -28.06
C VAL A 402 -5.75 -6.73 -28.09
N GLU A 403 -4.66 -6.08 -28.41
CA GLU A 403 -3.34 -6.71 -28.46
C GLU A 403 -2.59 -6.44 -27.16
N LEU A 404 -2.05 -7.49 -26.55
CA LEU A 404 -1.17 -7.42 -25.39
C LEU A 404 0.26 -7.75 -25.86
N HIS A 405 1.19 -6.84 -25.57
CA HIS A 405 2.59 -7.00 -25.96
C HIS A 405 3.49 -6.93 -24.74
N HIS A 406 4.44 -7.87 -24.62
CA HIS A 406 5.51 -7.77 -23.65
C HIS A 406 6.48 -6.67 -24.08
N VAL A 407 6.80 -5.77 -23.14
CA VAL A 407 7.79 -4.71 -23.32
C VAL A 407 9.19 -5.32 -23.16
N ALA A 408 9.90 -5.48 -24.26
CA ALA A 408 11.24 -6.05 -24.23
C ALA A 408 12.24 -5.06 -23.61
N ASP A 409 13.23 -5.61 -22.91
CA ASP A 409 14.34 -4.86 -22.32
C ASP A 409 13.90 -3.73 -21.35
N SER A 410 12.74 -3.89 -20.71
CA SER A 410 12.26 -2.94 -19.70
C SER A 410 13.22 -2.88 -18.51
N HIS A 411 13.56 -1.67 -18.07
CA HIS A 411 14.32 -1.48 -16.83
C HIS A 411 13.42 -1.53 -15.59
N HIS A 412 12.12 -1.30 -15.79
CA HIS A 412 11.14 -1.18 -14.71
C HIS A 412 10.69 -2.55 -14.17
N SER A 413 10.33 -3.46 -15.06
CA SER A 413 9.89 -4.82 -14.71
C SER A 413 10.06 -5.77 -15.86
N ASP A 414 10.58 -6.99 -15.61
CA ASP A 414 10.68 -8.07 -16.59
C ASP A 414 9.30 -8.64 -16.99
N THR A 415 8.24 -8.23 -16.29
CA THR A 415 6.86 -8.71 -16.54
C THR A 415 5.97 -7.66 -17.20
N PHE A 416 6.56 -6.62 -17.78
CA PHE A 416 5.81 -5.47 -18.26
C PHE A 416 5.03 -5.79 -19.53
N LEU A 417 3.71 -5.57 -19.50
CA LEU A 417 2.80 -5.65 -20.63
C LEU A 417 2.24 -4.27 -20.95
N MET A 418 2.18 -3.94 -22.23
CA MET A 418 1.38 -2.86 -22.77
C MET A 418 0.22 -3.41 -23.58
N VAL A 419 -0.86 -2.66 -23.66
CA VAL A 419 -2.08 -3.03 -24.38
C VAL A 419 -2.31 -2.05 -25.53
N TYR A 420 -2.55 -2.57 -26.72
CA TYR A 420 -2.76 -1.77 -27.92
C TYR A 420 -4.12 -2.08 -28.56
N LEU A 421 -4.83 -1.04 -28.93
CA LEU A 421 -6.09 -1.08 -29.66
C LEU A 421 -5.83 -0.58 -31.10
N PRO A 422 -5.64 -1.51 -32.07
CA PRO A 422 -5.22 -1.12 -33.42
C PRO A 422 -6.18 -0.20 -34.15
N LYS A 423 -7.47 -0.46 -34.02
CA LYS A 423 -8.52 0.33 -34.70
C LYS A 423 -8.60 1.75 -34.15
N GLU A 424 -8.47 1.88 -32.84
CA GLU A 424 -8.55 3.15 -32.13
C GLU A 424 -7.21 3.88 -32.08
N ARG A 425 -6.11 3.21 -32.43
CA ARG A 425 -4.73 3.69 -32.37
C ARG A 425 -4.35 4.14 -30.93
N LEU A 426 -4.89 3.43 -29.93
CA LEU A 426 -4.68 3.73 -28.51
C LEU A 426 -3.68 2.76 -27.89
N LEU A 427 -2.72 3.30 -27.17
CA LEU A 427 -1.79 2.56 -26.33
C LEU A 427 -2.16 2.74 -24.85
N ILE A 428 -2.29 1.65 -24.10
CA ILE A 428 -2.45 1.64 -22.66
C ILE A 428 -1.16 1.07 -22.08
N GLU A 429 -0.51 1.81 -21.21
CA GLU A 429 0.72 1.42 -20.53
C GLU A 429 0.75 1.97 -19.09
N ALA A 430 1.61 1.43 -18.23
CA ALA A 430 1.67 1.78 -16.82
C ALA A 430 2.82 2.75 -16.51
N ASP A 431 4.03 2.21 -16.25
CA ASP A 431 5.16 2.97 -15.70
C ASP A 431 6.26 3.25 -16.73
N SER A 432 6.03 2.90 -18.00
CA SER A 432 6.96 3.23 -19.07
C SER A 432 6.96 4.72 -19.38
N PHE A 433 5.81 5.40 -19.26
CA PHE A 433 5.67 6.82 -19.49
C PHE A 433 4.63 7.48 -18.58
N THR A 434 5.08 8.34 -17.69
CA THR A 434 4.19 9.25 -16.95
C THR A 434 4.33 10.65 -17.52
N PRO A 435 3.29 11.21 -18.17
CA PRO A 435 3.39 12.52 -18.77
C PRO A 435 3.59 13.61 -17.71
N GLY A 436 4.53 14.50 -17.98
CA GLY A 436 4.76 15.70 -17.17
C GLY A 436 3.62 16.73 -17.31
N ALA A 437 3.83 17.91 -16.73
CA ALA A 437 2.93 19.02 -16.96
C ALA A 437 2.84 19.37 -18.46
N PRO A 438 1.67 19.81 -18.96
CA PRO A 438 1.56 20.23 -20.37
C PRO A 438 2.64 21.23 -20.76
N ASN A 439 3.24 21.04 -21.95
CA ASN A 439 4.29 21.90 -22.50
C ASN A 439 5.58 21.94 -21.67
N SER A 440 5.85 20.97 -20.81
CA SER A 440 7.14 20.84 -20.14
C SER A 440 8.25 20.62 -21.16
N PRO A 441 9.40 21.29 -21.01
CA PRO A 441 10.56 21.00 -21.86
C PRO A 441 11.08 19.59 -21.59
N PRO A 442 11.74 18.95 -22.54
CA PRO A 442 12.38 17.67 -22.31
C PRO A 442 13.45 17.79 -21.22
N PRO A 443 13.60 16.77 -20.36
CA PRO A 443 14.66 16.75 -19.36
C PRO A 443 16.04 16.68 -20.05
N ALA A 444 17.06 17.24 -19.39
CA ALA A 444 18.45 17.19 -19.91
C ALA A 444 18.95 15.75 -20.13
N THR A 445 18.47 14.80 -19.32
CA THR A 445 18.71 13.36 -19.50
C THR A 445 17.37 12.67 -19.65
N PRO A 446 17.08 12.05 -20.80
CA PRO A 446 15.85 11.31 -21.00
C PRO A 446 15.68 10.15 -20.00
N ASN A 447 14.45 9.92 -19.58
CA ASN A 447 14.14 8.74 -18.77
C ASN A 447 14.34 7.47 -19.63
N PRO A 448 15.16 6.51 -19.20
CA PRO A 448 15.41 5.28 -19.96
C PRO A 448 14.14 4.45 -20.19
N ASN A 449 13.13 4.51 -19.33
CA ASN A 449 11.85 3.85 -19.56
C ASN A 449 11.08 4.47 -20.75
N HIS A 450 11.13 5.80 -20.91
CA HIS A 450 10.52 6.48 -22.06
C HIS A 450 11.22 6.09 -23.38
N VAL A 451 12.55 6.02 -23.36
CA VAL A 451 13.35 5.59 -24.52
C VAL A 451 13.00 4.16 -24.90
N ASN A 452 12.98 3.25 -23.92
CA ASN A 452 12.62 1.84 -24.09
C ASN A 452 11.19 1.67 -24.65
N LEU A 453 10.23 2.48 -24.18
CA LEU A 453 8.87 2.43 -24.74
C LEU A 453 8.87 2.79 -26.23
N ILE A 454 9.54 3.86 -26.64
CA ILE A 454 9.65 4.25 -28.06
C ILE A 454 10.27 3.11 -28.88
N GLU A 455 11.38 2.54 -28.43
CA GLU A 455 12.05 1.42 -29.10
C GLU A 455 11.12 0.22 -29.29
N ASN A 456 10.26 -0.07 -28.31
CA ASN A 456 9.24 -1.12 -28.42
C ASN A 456 8.13 -0.76 -29.41
N LEU A 457 7.64 0.50 -29.43
CA LEU A 457 6.66 0.96 -30.42
C LEU A 457 7.20 0.83 -31.85
N GLU A 458 8.43 1.29 -32.09
CA GLU A 458 9.10 1.22 -33.38
C GLU A 458 9.37 -0.23 -33.82
N ARG A 459 9.91 -1.07 -32.91
CA ARG A 459 10.18 -2.50 -33.16
C ARG A 459 8.91 -3.27 -33.51
N LEU A 460 7.80 -2.99 -32.86
CA LEU A 460 6.51 -3.66 -33.07
C LEU A 460 5.70 -2.99 -34.19
N LYS A 461 6.16 -1.84 -34.71
CA LYS A 461 5.48 -1.04 -35.74
C LYS A 461 4.05 -0.68 -35.33
N LEU A 462 3.86 -0.25 -34.09
CA LEU A 462 2.55 0.16 -33.60
C LEU A 462 2.27 1.61 -34.02
N ASP A 463 1.15 1.80 -34.72
CA ASP A 463 0.67 3.13 -35.13
C ASP A 463 -0.17 3.74 -34.01
N VAL A 464 0.47 4.42 -33.07
CA VAL A 464 -0.16 5.00 -31.87
C VAL A 464 -0.47 6.47 -32.09
N GLU A 465 -1.69 6.87 -31.79
CA GLU A 465 -2.11 8.27 -31.80
C GLU A 465 -2.16 8.85 -30.38
N HIS A 466 -2.73 8.11 -29.44
CA HIS A 466 -2.82 8.52 -28.05
C HIS A 466 -2.35 7.42 -27.09
N ILE A 467 -1.76 7.86 -25.98
CA ILE A 467 -1.38 7.02 -24.85
C ILE A 467 -2.36 7.27 -23.71
N LEU A 468 -2.84 6.18 -23.11
CA LEU A 468 -3.66 6.14 -21.92
C LEU A 468 -2.79 5.62 -20.76
N PRO A 469 -2.05 6.49 -20.08
CA PRO A 469 -1.14 6.07 -19.02
C PRO A 469 -1.93 5.63 -17.78
N LEU A 470 -1.53 4.55 -17.16
CA LEU A 470 -2.12 4.17 -15.87
C LEU A 470 -1.62 5.08 -14.73
N HIS A 471 -0.61 5.92 -15.01
CA HIS A 471 -0.19 7.06 -14.19
C HIS A 471 -0.30 8.37 -14.99
N GLY A 472 -1.23 9.24 -14.62
CA GLY A 472 -1.35 10.57 -15.24
C GLY A 472 -2.59 10.74 -16.12
N ARG A 473 -2.46 11.54 -17.16
CA ARG A 473 -3.55 11.95 -18.07
C ARG A 473 -3.38 11.34 -19.46
N VAL A 474 -4.47 11.21 -20.18
CA VAL A 474 -4.44 10.86 -21.61
C VAL A 474 -3.67 11.92 -22.42
N VAL A 475 -2.78 11.46 -23.29
CA VAL A 475 -1.90 12.34 -24.08
C VAL A 475 -1.74 11.84 -25.51
N PRO A 476 -1.47 12.72 -26.49
CA PRO A 476 -1.02 12.30 -27.80
C PRO A 476 0.41 11.71 -27.70
N VAL A 477 0.69 10.71 -28.51
CA VAL A 477 2.00 10.01 -28.52
C VAL A 477 3.19 10.96 -28.70
N LYS A 478 2.99 12.09 -29.38
CA LYS A 478 4.04 13.11 -29.57
C LYS A 478 4.64 13.63 -28.25
N GLU A 479 3.88 13.60 -27.14
CA GLU A 479 4.42 14.01 -25.84
C GLU A 479 5.50 13.05 -25.34
N LEU A 480 5.36 11.74 -25.60
CA LEU A 480 6.40 10.76 -25.29
C LEU A 480 7.68 11.05 -26.10
N TYR A 481 7.56 11.30 -27.41
CA TYR A 481 8.73 11.67 -28.25
C TYR A 481 9.36 12.97 -27.79
N THR A 482 8.55 13.99 -27.46
CA THR A 482 9.05 15.25 -26.89
C THR A 482 9.81 15.01 -25.58
N ALA A 483 9.31 14.15 -24.69
CA ALA A 483 9.94 13.86 -23.41
C ALA A 483 11.34 13.21 -23.53
N VAL A 484 11.69 12.67 -24.70
CA VAL A 484 13.03 12.13 -24.98
C VAL A 484 13.82 13.01 -25.97
N GLY A 485 13.29 14.17 -26.36
CA GLY A 485 13.95 15.07 -27.29
C GLY A 485 13.98 14.56 -28.75
N ARG A 486 13.04 13.69 -29.15
CA ARG A 486 12.93 13.17 -30.52
C ARG A 486 11.72 13.78 -31.25
N PRO A 487 11.80 13.96 -32.60
CA PRO A 487 10.60 14.28 -33.39
C PRO A 487 9.60 13.10 -33.33
N SER A 488 8.33 13.43 -33.34
CA SER A 488 7.25 12.41 -33.49
C SER A 488 7.20 11.94 -34.95
N PRO A 489 6.91 10.66 -35.23
CA PRO A 489 6.69 10.15 -36.59
C PRO A 489 5.49 10.80 -37.26
#